data_5017dd0955a4a01a66fdd9c441748b9d
#
_entry.id   5017dd0955a4a01a66fdd9c441748b9d
#
_cell.length_a   1.000
_cell.length_b   1.000
_cell.length_c   1.000
_cell.angle_alpha   90.00
_cell.angle_beta   90.00
_cell.angle_gamma   90.00
#
_symmetry.space_group_name_H-M   'P 1'
#
loop_
_entity.id
_entity.type
_entity.pdbx_description
1 polymer ?
#
loop_
_entity_poly.entity_id
_entity_poly.type
_entity_poly.pdbx_seq_one_letter_code
_entity_poly.pdbx_strand_id
1 'polypeptide(L)'
;MTPASIIIASGNGAKALPEGVRVLKRGGTALDAVEACARYVEADISDTSVGRGGLPNILGRVELDASIVDGTTHGVGSVAALQGFLHPISVARAVMERLPHVMLVGDGAARFAAEIGADPTNNLTASTRRLWLERLAKVHETPTSIRKRAALIPVVKKAVGENRGTVNFIAIDRKGNIASAVTTSGWAYKYPGRVGDSPIVGAGNFCDSQTGGACCTGFGELAIRNVTAKTAVDRLRQGGAPLAVARRAIADANLLDDAAFNIVVLSADGRHASATNRAGRQYAFMSVDMPGPVTKPRAVVKPA
;
A
#
# COMPACT_ATOMS: atom_id res chain seq x y z
N MET A 1 4.61 20.12 -22.86
CA MET A 1 5.39 18.88 -23.08
C MET A 1 4.80 17.80 -22.21
N THR A 2 4.48 16.63 -22.75
CA THR A 2 4.03 15.47 -21.96
C THR A 2 5.19 15.04 -21.06
N PRO A 3 4.98 14.81 -19.76
CA PRO A 3 6.04 14.38 -18.87
C PRO A 3 6.59 13.00 -19.29
N ALA A 4 7.85 12.75 -19.00
CA ALA A 4 8.43 11.42 -19.21
C ALA A 4 7.64 10.39 -18.38
N SER A 5 7.36 9.23 -18.98
CA SER A 5 6.72 8.13 -18.23
C SER A 5 7.60 7.72 -17.04
N ILE A 6 7.03 7.73 -15.86
CA ILE A 6 7.74 7.51 -14.60
C ILE A 6 6.88 6.72 -13.61
N ILE A 7 7.54 5.94 -12.75
CA ILE A 7 6.90 5.30 -11.58
C ILE A 7 7.66 5.72 -10.33
N ILE A 8 6.93 6.09 -9.29
CA ILE A 8 7.48 6.29 -7.94
C ILE A 8 6.89 5.28 -6.96
N ALA A 9 7.65 4.96 -5.91
CA ALA A 9 7.24 3.94 -4.92
C ALA A 9 7.78 4.24 -3.52
N SER A 10 7.20 3.59 -2.52
CA SER A 10 7.86 3.40 -1.22
C SER A 10 9.17 2.62 -1.39
N GLY A 11 10.10 2.74 -0.44
CA GLY A 11 11.45 2.16 -0.57
C GLY A 11 11.47 0.66 -0.86
N ASN A 12 10.57 -0.10 -0.24
CA ASN A 12 10.43 -1.56 -0.48
C ASN A 12 9.87 -1.90 -1.87
N GLY A 13 9.31 -0.93 -2.59
CA GLY A 13 8.86 -1.09 -3.98
C GLY A 13 9.98 -0.96 -5.03
N ALA A 14 11.19 -0.55 -4.65
CA ALA A 14 12.28 -0.28 -5.60
C ALA A 14 12.55 -1.44 -6.57
N LYS A 15 12.59 -2.67 -6.07
CA LYS A 15 12.85 -3.88 -6.87
C LYS A 15 11.75 -4.24 -7.88
N ALA A 16 10.55 -3.69 -7.69
CA ALA A 16 9.42 -3.91 -8.60
C ALA A 16 9.33 -2.88 -9.74
N LEU A 17 10.02 -1.72 -9.62
CA LEU A 17 9.95 -0.66 -10.61
C LEU A 17 10.33 -1.10 -12.04
N PRO A 18 11.32 -1.99 -12.26
CA PRO A 18 11.64 -2.50 -13.61
C PRO A 18 10.45 -3.20 -14.28
N GLU A 19 9.58 -3.89 -13.52
CA GLU A 19 8.40 -4.56 -14.06
C GLU A 19 7.41 -3.55 -14.65
N GLY A 20 7.05 -2.52 -13.87
CA GLY A 20 6.15 -1.48 -14.34
C GLY A 20 6.75 -0.64 -15.46
N VAL A 21 8.04 -0.31 -15.40
CA VAL A 21 8.72 0.40 -16.48
C VAL A 21 8.76 -0.42 -17.77
N ARG A 22 8.87 -1.76 -17.69
CA ARG A 22 8.74 -2.64 -18.85
C ARG A 22 7.36 -2.54 -19.51
N VAL A 23 6.30 -2.45 -18.70
CA VAL A 23 4.93 -2.22 -19.19
C VAL A 23 4.84 -0.87 -19.91
N LEU A 24 5.33 0.21 -19.30
CA LEU A 24 5.30 1.56 -19.88
C LEU A 24 6.11 1.64 -21.20
N LYS A 25 7.30 1.01 -21.26
CA LYS A 25 8.12 0.93 -22.50
C LYS A 25 7.42 0.23 -23.66
N ARG A 26 6.56 -0.74 -23.36
CA ARG A 26 5.75 -1.46 -24.38
C ARG A 26 4.47 -0.71 -24.75
N GLY A 27 4.25 0.48 -24.20
CA GLY A 27 3.09 1.31 -24.45
C GLY A 27 1.85 0.95 -23.62
N GLY A 28 2.01 0.16 -22.55
CA GLY A 28 0.96 -0.11 -21.57
C GLY A 28 0.59 1.14 -20.77
N THR A 29 -0.54 1.08 -20.06
CA THR A 29 -1.09 2.18 -19.28
C THR A 29 -0.41 2.33 -17.93
N ALA A 30 -0.58 3.50 -17.29
CA ALA A 30 -0.16 3.71 -15.91
C ALA A 30 -0.80 2.69 -14.95
N LEU A 31 -2.08 2.34 -15.20
CA LEU A 31 -2.83 1.34 -14.43
C LEU A 31 -2.18 -0.05 -14.51
N ASP A 32 -1.82 -0.50 -15.71
CA ASP A 32 -1.13 -1.78 -15.92
C ASP A 32 0.25 -1.79 -15.24
N ALA A 33 0.95 -0.65 -15.27
CA ALA A 33 2.27 -0.52 -14.69
C ALA A 33 2.26 -0.60 -13.16
N VAL A 34 1.33 0.09 -12.48
CA VAL A 34 1.24 0.02 -11.00
C VAL A 34 0.76 -1.35 -10.53
N GLU A 35 -0.15 -2.01 -11.27
CA GLU A 35 -0.55 -3.38 -10.98
C GLU A 35 0.63 -4.35 -11.12
N ALA A 36 1.39 -4.27 -12.21
CA ALA A 36 2.57 -5.14 -12.42
C ALA A 36 3.59 -5.00 -11.29
N CYS A 37 3.87 -3.76 -10.83
CA CYS A 37 4.73 -3.51 -9.69
C CYS A 37 4.16 -4.11 -8.39
N ALA A 38 2.89 -3.92 -8.12
CA ALA A 38 2.23 -4.44 -6.91
C ALA A 38 2.25 -5.97 -6.89
N ARG A 39 1.88 -6.62 -7.99
CA ARG A 39 1.94 -8.09 -8.13
C ARG A 39 3.33 -8.66 -7.86
N TYR A 40 4.38 -7.99 -8.34
CA TYR A 40 5.76 -8.41 -8.08
C TYR A 40 6.05 -8.48 -6.58
N VAL A 41 5.70 -7.44 -5.82
CA VAL A 41 5.94 -7.41 -4.37
C VAL A 41 5.01 -8.35 -3.63
N GLU A 42 3.77 -8.51 -4.05
CA GLU A 42 2.81 -9.46 -3.45
C GLU A 42 3.27 -10.92 -3.55
N ALA A 43 4.02 -11.27 -4.58
CA ALA A 43 4.60 -12.61 -4.78
C ALA A 43 5.94 -12.80 -4.05
N ASP A 44 6.60 -11.73 -3.61
CA ASP A 44 7.93 -11.78 -3.01
C ASP A 44 7.88 -12.15 -1.53
N ILE A 45 8.21 -13.41 -1.24
CA ILE A 45 8.22 -13.96 0.14
C ILE A 45 9.26 -13.33 1.07
N SER A 46 10.17 -12.50 0.57
CA SER A 46 11.15 -11.78 1.39
C SER A 46 10.59 -10.53 2.06
N ASP A 47 9.46 -9.97 1.54
CA ASP A 47 8.76 -8.86 2.18
C ASP A 47 7.67 -9.42 3.12
N THR A 48 7.91 -9.33 4.42
CA THR A 48 6.98 -9.83 5.44
C THR A 48 5.82 -8.88 5.74
N SER A 49 5.67 -7.81 4.98
CA SER A 49 4.64 -6.78 5.16
C SER A 49 3.58 -6.73 4.07
N VAL A 50 3.78 -7.49 2.97
CA VAL A 50 2.92 -7.46 1.78
C VAL A 50 2.70 -8.88 1.26
N GLY A 51 1.50 -9.20 0.80
CA GLY A 51 1.19 -10.38 0.01
C GLY A 51 1.60 -11.72 0.65
N ARG A 52 2.17 -12.60 -0.17
CA ARG A 52 2.66 -13.91 0.26
C ARG A 52 3.88 -13.76 1.16
N GLY A 53 3.81 -14.30 2.37
CA GLY A 53 4.84 -14.09 3.38
C GLY A 53 4.54 -12.90 4.30
N GLY A 54 3.45 -12.19 4.10
CA GLY A 54 2.98 -11.17 5.03
C GLY A 54 2.74 -11.76 6.42
N LEU A 55 3.08 -10.98 7.47
CA LEU A 55 2.85 -11.40 8.85
C LEU A 55 1.34 -11.48 9.14
N PRO A 56 0.88 -12.55 9.81
CA PRO A 56 -0.52 -12.81 10.01
C PRO A 56 -1.13 -11.94 11.12
N ASN A 57 -2.46 -11.97 11.22
CA ASN A 57 -3.19 -11.52 12.40
C ASN A 57 -2.88 -12.42 13.61
N ILE A 58 -3.39 -12.08 14.78
CA ILE A 58 -3.10 -12.82 16.02
C ILE A 58 -3.54 -14.29 15.96
N LEU A 59 -4.53 -14.65 15.14
CA LEU A 59 -5.00 -16.02 14.95
C LEU A 59 -4.22 -16.82 13.90
N GLY A 60 -3.17 -16.23 13.30
CA GLY A 60 -2.33 -16.89 12.30
C GLY A 60 -2.91 -16.87 10.89
N ARG A 61 -3.80 -15.95 10.57
CA ARG A 61 -4.36 -15.74 9.22
C ARG A 61 -3.76 -14.50 8.57
N VAL A 62 -3.26 -14.62 7.35
CA VAL A 62 -2.81 -13.47 6.57
C VAL A 62 -4.03 -12.83 5.91
N GLU A 63 -4.31 -11.60 6.26
CA GLU A 63 -5.40 -10.77 5.72
C GLU A 63 -4.78 -9.65 4.90
N LEU A 64 -5.13 -9.58 3.61
CA LEU A 64 -4.55 -8.67 2.64
C LEU A 64 -5.50 -7.53 2.31
N ASP A 65 -4.95 -6.33 2.22
CA ASP A 65 -5.65 -5.11 1.84
C ASP A 65 -4.98 -4.53 0.59
N ALA A 66 -5.77 -4.10 -0.39
CA ALA A 66 -5.26 -3.44 -1.59
C ALA A 66 -6.28 -2.47 -2.18
N SER A 67 -5.78 -1.42 -2.82
CA SER A 67 -6.58 -0.55 -3.67
C SER A 67 -5.80 -0.05 -4.89
N ILE A 68 -6.53 0.20 -5.97
CA ILE A 68 -6.01 0.73 -7.23
C ILE A 68 -6.93 1.86 -7.70
N VAL A 69 -6.36 2.92 -8.24
CA VAL A 69 -7.08 4.11 -8.72
C VAL A 69 -6.61 4.46 -10.13
N ASP A 70 -7.55 4.63 -11.03
CA ASP A 70 -7.35 5.26 -12.33
C ASP A 70 -7.65 6.76 -12.21
N GLY A 71 -6.62 7.61 -12.26
CA GLY A 71 -6.77 9.06 -12.12
C GLY A 71 -7.40 9.74 -13.33
N THR A 72 -7.63 9.05 -14.44
CA THR A 72 -8.28 9.59 -15.63
C THR A 72 -9.79 9.47 -15.56
N THR A 73 -10.28 8.31 -15.15
CA THR A 73 -11.71 8.00 -15.04
C THR A 73 -12.24 8.19 -13.63
N HIS A 74 -11.36 8.35 -12.65
CA HIS A 74 -11.62 8.23 -11.20
C HIS A 74 -12.21 6.86 -10.83
N GLY A 75 -11.92 5.84 -11.65
CA GLY A 75 -12.24 4.46 -11.36
C GLY A 75 -11.45 3.98 -10.13
N VAL A 76 -12.13 3.26 -9.25
CA VAL A 76 -11.59 2.78 -7.99
C VAL A 76 -11.93 1.32 -7.80
N GLY A 77 -10.95 0.52 -7.40
CA GLY A 77 -11.17 -0.83 -6.91
C GLY A 77 -10.40 -1.10 -5.63
N SER A 78 -11.06 -1.77 -4.68
CA SER A 78 -10.47 -2.09 -3.38
C SER A 78 -10.91 -3.45 -2.88
N VAL A 79 -9.99 -4.11 -2.16
CA VAL A 79 -10.29 -5.29 -1.33
C VAL A 79 -9.66 -5.12 0.05
N ALA A 80 -10.38 -5.57 1.09
CA ALA A 80 -9.90 -5.51 2.46
C ALA A 80 -10.10 -6.87 3.16
N ALA A 81 -9.17 -7.21 4.05
CA ALA A 81 -9.16 -8.48 4.77
C ALA A 81 -9.32 -9.71 3.86
N LEU A 82 -8.82 -9.65 2.62
CA LEU A 82 -8.84 -10.75 1.67
C LEU A 82 -7.91 -11.87 2.16
N GLN A 83 -8.39 -13.10 2.18
CA GLN A 83 -7.62 -14.30 2.53
C GLN A 83 -7.60 -15.31 1.40
N GLY A 84 -6.51 -16.09 1.30
CA GLY A 84 -6.46 -17.27 0.44
C GLY A 84 -6.13 -17.02 -1.03
N PHE A 85 -5.74 -15.81 -1.43
CA PHE A 85 -5.39 -15.46 -2.81
C PHE A 85 -4.06 -14.70 -2.89
N LEU A 86 -3.31 -14.87 -4.00
CA LEU A 86 -1.95 -14.35 -4.14
C LEU A 86 -1.91 -12.84 -4.40
N HIS A 87 -2.74 -12.33 -5.30
CA HIS A 87 -2.66 -10.97 -5.83
C HIS A 87 -3.90 -10.13 -5.49
N PRO A 88 -3.99 -9.58 -4.25
CA PRO A 88 -5.09 -8.71 -3.86
C PRO A 88 -5.24 -7.48 -4.77
N ILE A 89 -4.15 -6.95 -5.34
CA ILE A 89 -4.22 -5.81 -6.26
C ILE A 89 -5.00 -6.14 -7.54
N SER A 90 -4.81 -7.34 -8.11
CA SER A 90 -5.55 -7.77 -9.30
C SER A 90 -7.03 -8.02 -8.99
N VAL A 91 -7.34 -8.52 -7.79
CA VAL A 91 -8.73 -8.65 -7.34
C VAL A 91 -9.37 -7.26 -7.17
N ALA A 92 -8.64 -6.30 -6.58
CA ALA A 92 -9.09 -4.91 -6.47
C ALA A 92 -9.36 -4.28 -7.86
N ARG A 93 -8.45 -4.49 -8.82
CA ARG A 93 -8.66 -4.04 -10.20
C ARG A 93 -9.91 -4.67 -10.83
N ALA A 94 -10.12 -5.95 -10.65
CA ALA A 94 -11.31 -6.64 -11.16
C ALA A 94 -12.62 -6.11 -10.51
N VAL A 95 -12.59 -5.69 -9.23
CA VAL A 95 -13.73 -5.00 -8.61
C VAL A 95 -14.06 -3.73 -9.38
N MET A 96 -13.06 -2.89 -9.67
CA MET A 96 -13.23 -1.66 -10.45
C MET A 96 -13.80 -1.90 -11.86
N GLU A 97 -13.32 -2.95 -12.53
CA GLU A 97 -13.64 -3.18 -13.95
C GLU A 97 -14.94 -3.96 -14.17
N ARG A 98 -15.38 -4.77 -13.18
CA ARG A 98 -16.47 -5.75 -13.36
C ARG A 98 -17.69 -5.51 -12.51
N LEU A 99 -17.59 -4.66 -11.49
CA LEU A 99 -18.70 -4.43 -10.55
C LEU A 99 -19.09 -2.95 -10.51
N PRO A 100 -20.33 -2.62 -10.14
CA PRO A 100 -20.73 -1.25 -9.85
C PRO A 100 -20.22 -0.78 -8.46
N HIS A 101 -19.58 -1.67 -7.71
CA HIS A 101 -19.04 -1.42 -6.37
C HIS A 101 -17.58 -1.03 -6.45
N VAL A 102 -17.11 -0.28 -5.46
CA VAL A 102 -15.70 0.13 -5.37
C VAL A 102 -14.89 -0.70 -4.37
N MET A 103 -15.55 -1.44 -3.46
CA MET A 103 -14.85 -2.19 -2.40
C MET A 103 -15.60 -3.47 -2.03
N LEU A 104 -14.84 -4.56 -1.88
CA LEU A 104 -15.29 -5.81 -1.26
C LEU A 104 -14.40 -6.16 -0.07
N VAL A 105 -14.96 -6.85 0.96
CA VAL A 105 -14.23 -7.19 2.18
C VAL A 105 -14.43 -8.66 2.58
N GLY A 106 -13.39 -9.22 3.24
CA GLY A 106 -13.46 -10.54 3.89
C GLY A 106 -13.94 -11.66 2.97
N ASP A 107 -14.93 -12.43 3.43
CA ASP A 107 -15.47 -13.58 2.70
C ASP A 107 -16.12 -13.19 1.37
N GLY A 108 -16.72 -12.00 1.28
CA GLY A 108 -17.26 -11.46 0.03
C GLY A 108 -16.15 -11.19 -1.01
N ALA A 109 -15.03 -10.63 -0.59
CA ALA A 109 -13.87 -10.43 -1.45
C ALA A 109 -13.26 -11.77 -1.88
N ALA A 110 -13.17 -12.75 -0.98
CA ALA A 110 -12.66 -14.09 -1.29
C ALA A 110 -13.56 -14.83 -2.27
N ARG A 111 -14.90 -14.73 -2.11
CA ARG A 111 -15.86 -15.30 -3.06
C ARG A 111 -15.70 -14.69 -4.45
N PHE A 112 -15.62 -13.37 -4.55
CA PHE A 112 -15.40 -12.68 -5.83
C PHE A 112 -14.06 -13.07 -6.45
N ALA A 113 -12.98 -13.17 -5.66
CA ALA A 113 -11.67 -13.60 -6.13
C ALA A 113 -11.72 -15.02 -6.74
N ALA A 114 -12.44 -15.96 -6.13
CA ALA A 114 -12.67 -17.30 -6.67
C ALA A 114 -13.48 -17.26 -7.98
N GLU A 115 -14.54 -16.44 -8.03
CA GLU A 115 -15.41 -16.30 -9.19
C GLU A 115 -14.68 -15.77 -10.42
N ILE A 116 -13.72 -14.87 -10.24
CA ILE A 116 -12.89 -14.34 -11.33
C ILE A 116 -11.69 -15.22 -11.69
N GLY A 117 -11.49 -16.34 -11.01
CA GLY A 117 -10.36 -17.25 -11.24
C GLY A 117 -9.02 -16.72 -10.72
N ALA A 118 -9.01 -15.92 -9.65
CA ALA A 118 -7.76 -15.49 -9.02
C ALA A 118 -6.99 -16.67 -8.43
N ASP A 119 -5.64 -16.55 -8.33
CA ASP A 119 -4.74 -17.63 -7.90
C ASP A 119 -4.92 -17.97 -6.41
N PRO A 120 -5.48 -19.16 -6.05
CA PRO A 120 -5.59 -19.57 -4.66
C PRO A 120 -4.21 -19.79 -4.05
N THR A 121 -3.96 -19.25 -2.85
CA THR A 121 -2.63 -19.31 -2.23
C THR A 121 -2.70 -19.30 -0.71
N ASN A 122 -1.91 -20.16 -0.08
CA ASN A 122 -1.62 -19.99 1.34
C ASN A 122 -0.55 -18.92 1.52
N ASN A 123 -0.95 -17.74 1.93
CA ASN A 123 -0.06 -16.60 2.11
C ASN A 123 0.83 -16.71 3.36
N LEU A 124 0.52 -17.59 4.33
CA LEU A 124 1.35 -17.85 5.49
C LEU A 124 2.47 -18.82 5.12
N THR A 125 3.68 -18.32 4.95
CA THR A 125 4.87 -19.14 4.67
C THR A 125 5.41 -19.81 5.93
N ALA A 126 6.32 -20.79 5.77
CA ALA A 126 6.98 -21.45 6.91
C ALA A 126 7.75 -20.46 7.78
N SER A 127 8.42 -19.46 7.16
CA SER A 127 9.16 -18.42 7.87
C SER A 127 8.25 -17.51 8.70
N THR A 128 7.18 -17.00 8.12
CA THR A 128 6.25 -16.10 8.84
C THR A 128 5.39 -16.85 9.85
N ARG A 129 5.10 -18.15 9.60
CA ARG A 129 4.50 -19.03 10.61
C ARG A 129 5.41 -19.18 11.84
N ARG A 130 6.71 -19.36 11.65
CA ARG A 130 7.69 -19.41 12.75
C ARG A 130 7.67 -18.10 13.55
N LEU A 131 7.76 -16.95 12.88
CA LEU A 131 7.71 -15.63 13.55
C LEU A 131 6.41 -15.44 14.35
N TRP A 132 5.27 -15.91 13.83
CA TRP A 132 4.01 -15.90 14.55
C TRP A 132 4.04 -16.77 15.80
N LEU A 133 4.59 -18.00 15.72
CA LEU A 133 4.73 -18.89 16.88
C LEU A 133 5.64 -18.28 17.95
N GLU A 134 6.77 -17.70 17.55
CA GLU A 134 7.68 -16.98 18.46
C GLU A 134 6.98 -15.80 19.15
N ARG A 135 6.12 -15.06 18.43
CA ARG A 135 5.34 -13.96 19.00
C ARG A 135 4.29 -14.47 19.99
N LEU A 136 3.57 -15.55 19.67
CA LEU A 136 2.62 -16.15 20.59
C LEU A 136 3.30 -16.61 21.90
N ALA A 137 4.45 -17.25 21.82
CA ALA A 137 5.23 -17.67 22.98
C ALA A 137 5.60 -16.47 23.89
N LYS A 138 6.00 -15.32 23.30
CA LYS A 138 6.31 -14.08 24.04
C LYS A 138 5.12 -13.50 24.80
N VAL A 139 3.89 -13.81 24.40
CA VAL A 139 2.67 -13.38 25.09
C VAL A 139 2.00 -14.52 25.86
N HIS A 140 2.73 -15.63 26.09
CA HIS A 140 2.29 -16.82 26.79
C HIS A 140 1.07 -17.51 26.15
N GLU A 141 1.04 -17.55 24.82
CA GLU A 141 -0.01 -18.21 24.03
C GLU A 141 0.55 -19.30 23.10
N THR A 142 -0.34 -20.19 22.71
CA THR A 142 -0.11 -21.21 21.68
C THR A 142 -1.15 -21.07 20.57
N PRO A 143 -0.98 -21.69 19.39
CA PRO A 143 -2.02 -21.70 18.37
C PRO A 143 -3.37 -22.24 18.84
N THR A 144 -3.34 -23.21 19.77
CA THR A 144 -4.56 -23.81 20.32
C THR A 144 -5.21 -22.88 21.34
N SER A 145 -4.44 -22.32 22.28
CA SER A 145 -4.97 -21.44 23.34
C SER A 145 -5.57 -20.18 22.74
N ILE A 146 -4.85 -19.51 21.80
CA ILE A 146 -5.31 -18.25 21.20
C ILE A 146 -6.62 -18.41 20.42
N ARG A 147 -6.80 -19.53 19.71
CA ARG A 147 -8.05 -19.81 18.96
C ARG A 147 -9.24 -20.10 19.83
N LYS A 148 -9.03 -20.60 21.04
CA LYS A 148 -10.08 -20.89 22.03
C LYS A 148 -10.39 -19.70 22.93
N ARG A 149 -9.62 -18.62 22.87
CA ARG A 149 -9.85 -17.44 23.71
C ARG A 149 -11.14 -16.73 23.37
N ALA A 150 -11.95 -16.48 24.40
CA ALA A 150 -13.15 -15.65 24.29
C ALA A 150 -12.83 -14.16 24.08
N ALA A 151 -11.68 -13.67 24.61
CA ALA A 151 -11.26 -12.26 24.51
C ALA A 151 -9.85 -12.13 23.97
N LEU A 152 -9.71 -11.55 22.78
CA LEU A 152 -8.43 -11.32 22.11
C LEU A 152 -7.79 -9.96 22.46
N ILE A 153 -8.55 -8.97 22.90
CA ILE A 153 -8.09 -7.60 23.14
C ILE A 153 -6.81 -7.53 24.01
N PRO A 154 -6.73 -8.21 25.18
CA PRO A 154 -5.55 -8.12 26.04
C PRO A 154 -4.30 -8.71 25.38
N VAL A 155 -4.46 -9.76 24.58
CA VAL A 155 -3.34 -10.42 23.90
C VAL A 155 -2.86 -9.57 22.73
N VAL A 156 -3.79 -9.04 21.92
CA VAL A 156 -3.45 -8.16 20.78
C VAL A 156 -2.70 -6.93 21.25
N LYS A 157 -3.14 -6.26 22.34
CA LYS A 157 -2.42 -5.12 22.90
C LYS A 157 -0.97 -5.42 23.28
N LYS A 158 -0.66 -6.67 23.69
CA LYS A 158 0.70 -7.11 24.04
C LYS A 158 1.48 -7.60 22.79
N ALA A 159 0.78 -8.19 21.82
CA ALA A 159 1.40 -8.81 20.66
C ALA A 159 1.69 -7.82 19.53
N VAL A 160 0.85 -6.83 19.30
CA VAL A 160 1.04 -5.82 18.27
C VAL A 160 2.27 -4.98 18.59
N GLY A 161 3.22 -4.94 17.65
CA GLY A 161 4.45 -4.14 17.73
C GLY A 161 4.50 -3.11 16.62
N GLU A 162 5.69 -2.56 16.38
CA GLU A 162 5.92 -1.56 15.33
C GLU A 162 6.09 -2.15 13.92
N ASN A 163 6.01 -3.47 13.75
CA ASN A 163 6.13 -4.12 12.44
C ASN A 163 4.91 -3.79 11.58
N ARG A 164 5.07 -2.74 10.80
CA ARG A 164 4.10 -2.19 9.86
C ARG A 164 4.80 -2.02 8.53
N GLY A 165 4.17 -2.44 7.47
CA GLY A 165 4.71 -2.24 6.14
C GLY A 165 3.60 -2.23 5.11
N THR A 166 3.85 -1.51 4.05
CA THR A 166 2.96 -1.30 2.93
C THR A 166 3.84 -0.98 1.74
N VAL A 167 3.47 -1.42 0.56
CA VAL A 167 4.07 -0.95 -0.67
C VAL A 167 3.07 -0.13 -1.46
N ASN A 168 3.55 0.92 -2.10
CA ASN A 168 2.74 1.76 -2.96
C ASN A 168 3.48 2.15 -4.24
N PHE A 169 2.70 2.47 -5.26
CA PHE A 169 3.17 2.89 -6.58
C PHE A 169 2.27 4.00 -7.13
N ILE A 170 2.87 5.00 -7.78
CA ILE A 170 2.17 5.99 -8.59
C ILE A 170 2.91 6.06 -9.92
N ALA A 171 2.20 5.95 -11.04
CA ALA A 171 2.77 5.97 -12.38
C ALA A 171 2.15 7.06 -13.25
N ILE A 172 2.96 7.62 -14.16
CA ILE A 172 2.52 8.42 -15.31
C ILE A 172 2.89 7.65 -16.58
N ASP A 173 1.95 7.45 -17.48
CA ASP A 173 2.19 6.86 -18.79
C ASP A 173 2.51 7.93 -19.86
N ARG A 174 2.81 7.48 -21.08
CA ARG A 174 3.16 8.36 -22.20
C ARG A 174 2.04 9.32 -22.65
N LYS A 175 0.79 9.06 -22.23
CA LYS A 175 -0.36 9.93 -22.51
C LYS A 175 -0.61 10.96 -21.39
N GLY A 176 0.17 10.89 -20.30
CA GLY A 176 -0.01 11.71 -19.12
C GLY A 176 -1.08 11.16 -18.17
N ASN A 177 -1.63 9.96 -18.41
CA ASN A 177 -2.54 9.33 -17.46
C ASN A 177 -1.80 8.93 -16.20
N ILE A 178 -2.42 9.10 -15.04
CA ILE A 178 -1.87 8.74 -13.73
C ILE A 178 -2.71 7.62 -13.13
N ALA A 179 -2.01 6.64 -12.56
CA ALA A 179 -2.63 5.61 -11.74
C ALA A 179 -1.85 5.42 -10.44
N SER A 180 -2.52 4.96 -9.40
CA SER A 180 -1.90 4.63 -8.13
C SER A 180 -2.38 3.28 -7.60
N ALA A 181 -1.51 2.58 -6.87
CA ALA A 181 -1.78 1.31 -6.24
C ALA A 181 -1.11 1.21 -4.87
N VAL A 182 -1.82 0.60 -3.92
CA VAL A 182 -1.30 0.29 -2.58
C VAL A 182 -1.71 -1.12 -2.21
N THR A 183 -0.79 -1.88 -1.61
CA THR A 183 -1.06 -3.24 -1.13
C THR A 183 -0.28 -3.55 0.15
N THR A 184 -0.86 -4.34 1.05
CA THR A 184 -0.31 -4.63 2.38
C THR A 184 -0.91 -5.90 2.99
N SER A 185 -0.20 -6.51 3.94
CA SER A 185 -0.78 -7.47 4.90
C SER A 185 -1.22 -6.78 6.22
N GLY A 186 -1.11 -5.46 6.30
CA GLY A 186 -1.46 -4.68 7.49
C GLY A 186 -0.42 -4.81 8.62
N TRP A 187 -0.85 -4.57 9.86
CA TRP A 187 0.00 -4.73 11.02
C TRP A 187 0.19 -6.20 11.37
N ALA A 188 1.42 -6.55 11.73
CA ALA A 188 1.71 -7.86 12.29
C ALA A 188 0.90 -8.10 13.58
N TYR A 189 0.27 -9.26 13.67
CA TYR A 189 -0.50 -9.72 14.84
C TYR A 189 -1.71 -8.85 15.19
N LYS A 190 -2.21 -8.10 14.21
CA LYS A 190 -3.41 -7.27 14.31
C LYS A 190 -4.63 -8.06 14.83
N TYR A 191 -5.61 -7.35 15.32
CA TYR A 191 -6.93 -7.94 15.61
C TYR A 191 -7.55 -8.46 14.30
N PRO A 192 -8.14 -9.68 14.26
CA PRO A 192 -8.80 -10.18 13.06
C PRO A 192 -9.82 -9.20 12.50
N GLY A 193 -9.74 -8.92 11.20
CA GLY A 193 -10.60 -7.93 10.55
C GLY A 193 -10.15 -6.48 10.69
N ARG A 194 -9.01 -6.19 11.35
CA ARG A 194 -8.45 -4.82 11.32
C ARG A 194 -8.00 -4.49 9.90
N VAL A 195 -8.52 -3.44 9.35
CA VAL A 195 -8.19 -2.85 8.06
C VAL A 195 -7.47 -1.53 8.28
N GLY A 196 -6.39 -1.28 7.50
CA GLY A 196 -5.66 -0.02 7.49
C GLY A 196 -6.17 0.96 6.44
N ASP A 197 -5.31 1.91 6.10
CA ASP A 197 -5.59 2.94 5.08
C ASP A 197 -5.51 2.43 3.64
N SER A 198 -4.78 1.34 3.40
CA SER A 198 -4.47 0.86 2.05
C SER A 198 -5.69 0.60 1.16
N PRO A 199 -6.82 0.02 1.63
CA PRO A 199 -7.99 -0.17 0.79
C PRO A 199 -8.96 1.04 0.84
N ILE A 200 -8.68 2.05 1.66
CA ILE A 200 -9.52 3.25 1.81
C ILE A 200 -8.98 4.35 0.89
N VAL A 201 -9.55 4.43 -0.31
CA VAL A 201 -9.17 5.43 -1.30
C VAL A 201 -9.46 6.84 -0.78
N GLY A 202 -8.50 7.73 -0.97
CA GLY A 202 -8.48 9.05 -0.34
C GLY A 202 -7.65 9.10 0.96
N ALA A 203 -7.57 8.00 1.71
CA ALA A 203 -6.71 7.88 2.88
C ALA A 203 -5.32 7.34 2.52
N GLY A 204 -5.21 6.08 2.12
CA GLY A 204 -3.95 5.42 1.81
C GLY A 204 -3.40 5.76 0.43
N ASN A 205 -4.27 5.99 -0.55
CA ASN A 205 -3.88 6.35 -1.90
C ASN A 205 -4.97 7.18 -2.59
N PHE A 206 -4.56 8.07 -3.49
CA PHE A 206 -5.44 8.80 -4.40
C PHE A 206 -4.64 9.37 -5.56
N CYS A 207 -5.24 9.44 -6.76
CA CYS A 207 -4.66 10.15 -7.89
C CYS A 207 -5.73 10.76 -8.80
N ASP A 208 -5.28 11.76 -9.58
CA ASP A 208 -6.04 12.50 -10.59
C ASP A 208 -5.05 12.87 -11.70
N SER A 209 -5.33 12.47 -12.93
CA SER A 209 -4.41 12.66 -14.06
C SER A 209 -4.12 14.12 -14.38
N GLN A 210 -5.00 15.05 -14.04
CA GLN A 210 -4.78 16.48 -14.24
C GLN A 210 -3.93 17.13 -13.15
N THR A 211 -3.80 16.46 -11.97
CA THR A 211 -3.21 17.04 -10.77
C THR A 211 -1.96 16.28 -10.32
N GLY A 212 -2.08 14.98 -10.13
CA GLY A 212 -1.03 14.13 -9.56
C GLY A 212 -1.57 13.01 -8.70
N GLY A 213 -0.69 12.42 -7.90
CA GLY A 213 -1.05 11.34 -7.00
C GLY A 213 -0.28 11.39 -5.68
N ALA A 214 -0.86 10.76 -4.65
CA ALA A 214 -0.24 10.60 -3.34
C ALA A 214 -0.57 9.22 -2.75
N CYS A 215 0.43 8.62 -2.09
CA CYS A 215 0.25 7.34 -1.39
C CYS A 215 0.96 7.36 -0.03
N CYS A 216 0.32 6.75 0.97
CA CYS A 216 0.79 6.69 2.35
C CYS A 216 1.34 5.31 2.72
N THR A 217 2.22 5.25 3.73
CA THR A 217 2.67 4.02 4.39
C THR A 217 2.94 4.28 5.87
N GLY A 218 2.82 3.25 6.70
CA GLY A 218 3.11 3.34 8.13
C GLY A 218 1.87 3.18 9.00
N PHE A 219 1.59 4.14 9.87
CA PHE A 219 0.44 4.10 10.77
C PHE A 219 -0.83 4.53 10.03
N GLY A 220 -1.53 3.55 9.45
CA GLY A 220 -2.68 3.78 8.56
C GLY A 220 -3.82 4.58 9.16
N GLU A 221 -4.02 4.47 10.46
CA GLU A 221 -5.05 5.23 11.19
C GLU A 221 -4.84 6.75 11.10
N LEU A 222 -3.59 7.23 10.95
CA LEU A 222 -3.31 8.65 10.71
C LEU A 222 -3.79 9.07 9.32
N ALA A 223 -3.52 8.23 8.30
CA ALA A 223 -3.99 8.49 6.96
C ALA A 223 -5.52 8.53 6.88
N ILE A 224 -6.20 7.60 7.57
CA ILE A 224 -7.67 7.54 7.62
C ILE A 224 -8.24 8.80 8.29
N ARG A 225 -7.73 9.17 9.46
CA ARG A 225 -8.23 10.32 10.24
C ARG A 225 -8.05 11.66 9.52
N ASN A 226 -6.98 11.80 8.72
CA ASN A 226 -6.68 13.01 7.94
C ASN A 226 -7.13 12.96 6.48
N VAL A 227 -7.64 11.82 5.98
CA VAL A 227 -7.90 11.59 4.54
C VAL A 227 -6.69 12.02 3.70
N THR A 228 -5.51 11.55 4.11
CA THR A 228 -4.21 12.17 3.78
C THR A 228 -3.91 12.21 2.29
N ALA A 229 -4.14 11.10 1.56
CA ALA A 229 -3.79 11.02 0.15
C ALA A 229 -4.63 12.01 -0.70
N LYS A 230 -5.95 12.08 -0.46
CA LYS A 230 -6.83 13.04 -1.14
C LYS A 230 -6.48 14.48 -0.81
N THR A 231 -6.26 14.77 0.48
CA THR A 231 -5.84 16.11 0.94
C THR A 231 -4.51 16.54 0.29
N ALA A 232 -3.55 15.63 0.12
CA ALA A 232 -2.30 15.92 -0.56
C ALA A 232 -2.51 16.25 -2.05
N VAL A 233 -3.36 15.51 -2.76
CA VAL A 233 -3.69 15.80 -4.16
C VAL A 233 -4.46 17.12 -4.30
N ASP A 234 -5.35 17.46 -3.37
CA ASP A 234 -6.02 18.76 -3.38
C ASP A 234 -5.06 19.93 -3.20
N ARG A 235 -4.03 19.76 -2.36
CA ARG A 235 -2.95 20.75 -2.21
C ARG A 235 -2.10 20.88 -3.48
N LEU A 236 -1.85 19.78 -4.20
CA LEU A 236 -1.22 19.86 -5.54
C LEU A 236 -2.09 20.67 -6.50
N ARG A 237 -3.42 20.44 -6.52
CA ARG A 237 -4.37 21.16 -7.36
C ARG A 237 -4.39 22.67 -7.08
N GLN A 238 -4.11 23.06 -5.83
CA GLN A 238 -3.96 24.45 -5.41
C GLN A 238 -2.58 25.05 -5.73
N GLY A 239 -1.74 24.34 -6.50
CA GLY A 239 -0.42 24.82 -6.92
C GLY A 239 0.72 24.46 -5.96
N GLY A 240 0.49 23.62 -4.97
CA GLY A 240 1.52 23.18 -4.03
C GLY A 240 2.62 22.36 -4.71
N ALA A 241 3.88 22.66 -4.42
CA ALA A 241 5.01 21.85 -4.90
C ALA A 241 5.02 20.48 -4.15
N PRO A 242 5.37 19.34 -4.83
CA PRO A 242 5.32 18.01 -4.22
C PRO A 242 6.04 17.90 -2.87
N LEU A 243 7.19 18.53 -2.70
CA LEU A 243 7.93 18.50 -1.44
C LEU A 243 7.20 19.25 -0.30
N ALA A 244 6.63 20.41 -0.61
CA ALA A 244 5.86 21.19 0.38
C ALA A 244 4.61 20.44 0.79
N VAL A 245 3.90 19.84 -0.17
CA VAL A 245 2.70 19.01 0.06
C VAL A 245 3.05 17.79 0.92
N ALA A 246 4.13 17.06 0.59
CA ALA A 246 4.56 15.91 1.35
C ALA A 246 4.93 16.28 2.81
N ARG A 247 5.69 17.36 3.01
CA ARG A 247 6.05 17.86 4.36
C ARG A 247 4.82 18.25 5.16
N ARG A 248 3.86 18.94 4.54
CA ARG A 248 2.63 19.34 5.22
C ARG A 248 1.80 18.14 5.64
N ALA A 249 1.68 17.12 4.79
CA ALA A 249 0.97 15.90 5.14
C ALA A 249 1.57 15.17 6.36
N ILE A 250 2.91 15.16 6.47
CA ILE A 250 3.57 14.60 7.67
C ILE A 250 3.35 15.50 8.89
N ALA A 251 3.43 16.82 8.74
CA ALA A 251 3.16 17.75 9.84
C ALA A 251 1.74 17.57 10.39
N ASP A 252 0.73 17.44 9.50
CA ASP A 252 -0.65 17.19 9.91
C ASP A 252 -0.83 15.84 10.63
N ALA A 253 -0.11 14.80 10.19
CA ALA A 253 -0.11 13.50 10.86
C ALA A 253 0.52 13.59 12.27
N ASN A 254 1.63 14.31 12.41
CA ASN A 254 2.32 14.51 13.68
C ASN A 254 1.47 15.26 14.73
N LEU A 255 0.47 16.04 14.33
CA LEU A 255 -0.49 16.67 15.26
C LEU A 255 -1.44 15.64 15.91
N LEU A 256 -1.57 14.46 15.32
CA LEU A 256 -2.48 13.41 15.83
C LEU A 256 -1.75 12.36 16.65
N ASP A 257 -0.53 12.01 16.27
CA ASP A 257 0.27 10.96 16.91
C ASP A 257 1.71 11.01 16.36
N ASP A 258 2.69 10.55 17.13
CA ASP A 258 4.09 10.46 16.72
C ASP A 258 4.45 9.14 16.00
N ALA A 259 3.49 8.25 15.78
CA ALA A 259 3.72 6.98 15.11
C ALA A 259 4.33 7.15 13.70
N ALA A 260 5.16 6.18 13.29
CA ALA A 260 5.88 6.24 12.01
C ALA A 260 4.92 6.38 10.82
N PHE A 261 5.10 7.45 10.05
CA PHE A 261 4.25 7.77 8.92
C PHE A 261 5.05 8.33 7.74
N ASN A 262 4.67 7.97 6.54
CA ASN A 262 5.37 8.35 5.31
C ASN A 262 4.37 8.63 4.19
N ILE A 263 4.76 9.51 3.26
CA ILE A 263 4.01 9.80 2.05
C ILE A 263 4.94 9.91 0.84
N VAL A 264 4.51 9.44 -0.33
CA VAL A 264 5.07 9.78 -1.64
C VAL A 264 4.08 10.62 -2.41
N VAL A 265 4.54 11.61 -3.15
CA VAL A 265 3.74 12.58 -3.92
C VAL A 265 4.34 12.74 -5.31
N LEU A 266 3.51 12.66 -6.35
CA LEU A 266 3.85 12.86 -7.75
C LEU A 266 2.89 13.88 -8.35
N SER A 267 3.40 14.96 -8.94
CA SER A 267 2.57 15.91 -9.70
C SER A 267 2.45 15.50 -11.17
N ALA A 268 1.41 15.99 -11.85
CA ALA A 268 1.12 15.63 -13.25
C ALA A 268 2.23 16.02 -14.23
N ASP A 269 3.11 16.96 -13.86
CA ASP A 269 4.28 17.35 -14.64
C ASP A 269 5.51 16.43 -14.41
N GLY A 270 5.37 15.37 -13.62
CA GLY A 270 6.44 14.40 -13.34
C GLY A 270 7.36 14.77 -12.18
N ARG A 271 7.23 15.95 -11.55
CA ARG A 271 7.96 16.28 -10.32
C ARG A 271 7.44 15.42 -9.18
N HIS A 272 8.35 14.96 -8.33
CA HIS A 272 7.97 14.08 -7.22
C HIS A 272 8.78 14.34 -5.96
N ALA A 273 8.23 13.98 -4.83
CA ALA A 273 8.89 14.07 -3.53
C ALA A 273 8.31 13.05 -2.55
N SER A 274 8.98 12.93 -1.42
CA SER A 274 8.53 12.09 -0.32
C SER A 274 8.94 12.69 1.02
N ALA A 275 8.09 12.51 2.03
CA ALA A 275 8.38 12.94 3.39
C ALA A 275 8.04 11.83 4.41
N THR A 276 8.60 11.97 5.61
CA THR A 276 8.46 11.03 6.73
C THR A 276 8.69 11.75 8.06
N ASN A 277 8.18 11.18 9.16
CA ASN A 277 8.56 11.61 10.51
C ASN A 277 9.68 10.75 11.15
N ARG A 278 10.30 9.83 10.39
CA ARG A 278 11.40 8.96 10.86
C ARG A 278 12.62 9.08 9.96
N ALA A 279 13.80 9.25 10.56
CA ALA A 279 15.07 9.27 9.83
C ALA A 279 15.39 7.92 9.15
N GLY A 280 16.27 7.93 8.14
CA GLY A 280 16.75 6.74 7.46
C GLY A 280 15.76 6.09 6.47
N ARG A 281 14.60 6.70 6.24
CA ARG A 281 13.60 6.20 5.29
C ARG A 281 13.87 6.71 3.88
N GLN A 282 13.66 5.84 2.90
CA GLN A 282 13.85 6.12 1.47
C GLN A 282 12.57 5.91 0.68
N TYR A 283 12.50 6.48 -0.50
CA TYR A 283 11.54 6.17 -1.56
C TYR A 283 12.31 5.90 -2.86
N ALA A 284 11.66 5.30 -3.84
CA ALA A 284 12.28 4.93 -5.10
C ALA A 284 11.50 5.50 -6.28
N PHE A 285 12.18 5.64 -7.42
CA PHE A 285 11.55 6.01 -8.70
C PHE A 285 12.38 5.47 -9.87
N MET A 286 11.71 5.31 -11.01
CA MET A 286 12.33 4.92 -12.27
C MET A 286 11.50 5.48 -13.44
N SER A 287 12.15 6.19 -14.38
CA SER A 287 11.54 6.58 -15.66
C SER A 287 11.91 5.58 -16.75
N VAL A 288 11.22 5.67 -17.89
CA VAL A 288 11.51 4.81 -19.06
C VAL A 288 12.91 5.00 -19.62
N ASP A 289 13.54 6.16 -19.41
CA ASP A 289 14.87 6.49 -19.92
C ASP A 289 16.02 6.09 -18.96
N MET A 290 15.66 5.60 -17.75
CA MET A 290 16.66 5.22 -16.75
C MET A 290 17.11 3.77 -16.92
N PRO A 291 18.40 3.45 -16.63
CA PRO A 291 18.91 2.08 -16.69
C PRO A 291 18.41 1.19 -15.53
N GLY A 292 17.97 1.80 -14.43
CA GLY A 292 17.49 1.11 -13.24
C GLY A 292 16.84 2.03 -12.22
N PRO A 293 16.29 1.48 -11.14
CA PRO A 293 15.66 2.27 -10.08
C PRO A 293 16.67 3.12 -9.31
N VAL A 294 16.25 4.32 -8.94
CA VAL A 294 17.00 5.22 -8.06
C VAL A 294 16.25 5.38 -6.74
N THR A 295 16.98 5.28 -5.64
CA THR A 295 16.44 5.57 -4.30
C THR A 295 16.92 6.93 -3.81
N LYS A 296 16.05 7.65 -3.12
CA LYS A 296 16.35 8.93 -2.47
C LYS A 296 15.88 8.94 -1.02
N PRO A 297 16.58 9.66 -0.13
CA PRO A 297 16.08 9.86 1.22
C PRO A 297 14.77 10.65 1.19
N ARG A 298 13.88 10.34 2.15
CA ARG A 298 12.68 11.13 2.39
C ARG A 298 13.02 12.39 3.18
N ALA A 299 12.33 13.48 2.91
CA ALA A 299 12.41 14.68 3.75
C ALA A 299 11.85 14.38 5.15
N VAL A 300 12.64 14.65 6.19
CA VAL A 300 12.23 14.40 7.58
C VAL A 300 11.48 15.61 8.12
N VAL A 301 10.31 15.37 8.71
CA VAL A 301 9.51 16.35 9.48
C VAL A 301 9.30 15.74 10.86
N LYS A 302 10.05 16.23 11.85
CA LYS A 302 9.97 15.74 13.23
C LYS A 302 8.62 16.14 13.86
N PRO A 303 8.05 15.32 14.75
CA PRO A 303 7.03 15.79 15.68
C PRO A 303 7.56 16.98 16.49
N ALA A 304 6.67 17.91 16.85
CA ALA A 304 6.99 19.06 17.70
C ALA A 304 7.34 18.64 19.11
#